data_bb0c85d43688c6797cea5f531b8702cf
#
_entry.id   bb0c85d43688c6797cea5f531b8702cf
#
_cell.length_a   1.000
_cell.length_b   1.000
_cell.length_c   1.000
_cell.angle_alpha   90.00
_cell.angle_beta   90.00
_cell.angle_gamma   90.00
#
_symmetry.space_group_name_H-M   'P 1'
#
loop_
_entity.id
_entity.type
_entity.pdbx_description
1 polymer ?
#
loop_
_entity_poly.entity_id
_entity_poly.type
_entity_poly.pdbx_seq_one_letter_code
_entity_poly.pdbx_strand_id
1 'polypeptide(L)'
;MASGHLRHGLETAVTAGLAYCPKAVWRPVSVAGGTLMGARPARPVRQWMLNAEVMSGSRPSPRQVREAVESWARTQVTSMQLPRWTPDRIASSVTCDPVALKRLRAAFEGRGAVVALPHMGSWDLAGAWVARQGMPVTTVAERLPDPEFDLFVRTRNRLGMRVQGHRDPAVMRSLVDDVTSGRLVCLVADRDLSGSGIPIRWRSARGPVPGRIPPGPAHLAVMTGAVLIGAACHYSDPGHMRIDFSPVLEPPTSGTARSRAGVLTGRLAEWFSMRIRDHVEDWHMFQPIFDGVRP
;
A
#
# COMPACT_ATOMS: atom_id res chain seq x y z
N MET A 1 -19.84 11.15 26.00
CA MET A 1 -18.44 11.59 25.92
C MET A 1 -17.45 10.63 26.61
N ALA A 2 -17.77 10.00 27.75
CA ALA A 2 -16.86 9.09 28.47
C ALA A 2 -16.48 7.77 27.71
N SER A 3 -17.38 7.21 26.91
CA SER A 3 -17.11 5.98 26.15
C SER A 3 -16.11 6.15 24.96
N GLY A 4 -15.98 7.37 24.45
CA GLY A 4 -15.01 7.68 23.38
C GLY A 4 -13.58 7.73 23.92
N HIS A 5 -13.36 8.33 25.08
CA HIS A 5 -12.04 8.42 25.71
C HIS A 5 -11.50 7.06 26.18
N LEU A 6 -12.39 6.18 26.68
CA LEU A 6 -12.00 4.81 27.08
C LEU A 6 -11.61 3.95 25.89
N ARG A 7 -12.32 4.01 24.76
CA ARG A 7 -11.93 3.33 23.51
C ARG A 7 -10.60 3.85 23.00
N HIS A 8 -10.42 5.14 22.95
CA HIS A 8 -9.18 5.80 22.49
C HIS A 8 -7.98 5.42 23.36
N GLY A 9 -8.14 5.42 24.69
CA GLY A 9 -7.08 4.99 25.61
C GLY A 9 -6.71 3.53 25.44
N LEU A 10 -7.68 2.65 25.17
CA LEU A 10 -7.44 1.22 24.93
C LEU A 10 -6.75 0.98 23.60
N GLU A 11 -7.16 1.66 22.53
CA GLU A 11 -6.52 1.58 21.21
C GLU A 11 -5.06 2.07 21.27
N THR A 12 -4.79 3.17 21.95
CA THR A 12 -3.44 3.70 22.17
C THR A 12 -2.57 2.74 22.98
N ALA A 13 -3.11 2.12 24.03
CA ALA A 13 -2.40 1.15 24.85
C ALA A 13 -2.10 -0.15 24.08
N VAL A 14 -3.04 -0.65 23.28
CA VAL A 14 -2.84 -1.81 22.40
C VAL A 14 -1.79 -1.51 21.35
N THR A 15 -1.84 -0.34 20.72
CA THR A 15 -0.85 0.11 19.72
C THR A 15 0.54 0.20 20.33
N ALA A 16 0.65 0.80 21.53
CA ALA A 16 1.91 0.87 22.27
C ALA A 16 2.42 -0.53 22.67
N GLY A 17 1.54 -1.43 23.08
CA GLY A 17 1.88 -2.81 23.43
C GLY A 17 2.41 -3.61 22.22
N LEU A 18 1.80 -3.46 21.05
CA LEU A 18 2.24 -4.14 19.82
C LEU A 18 3.63 -3.67 19.36
N ALA A 19 3.99 -2.41 19.63
CA ALA A 19 5.31 -1.88 19.32
C ALA A 19 6.47 -2.61 20.04
N TYR A 20 6.20 -3.26 21.15
CA TYR A 20 7.16 -4.04 21.94
C TYR A 20 6.87 -5.56 21.92
N CYS A 21 5.78 -5.97 21.29
CA CYS A 21 5.34 -7.36 21.32
C CYS A 21 6.32 -8.27 20.56
N PRO A 22 6.96 -9.27 21.22
CA PRO A 22 7.86 -10.20 20.57
C PRO A 22 7.14 -11.04 19.50
N LYS A 23 7.87 -11.44 18.46
CA LYS A 23 7.34 -12.32 17.39
C LYS A 23 6.74 -13.61 17.95
N ALA A 24 7.37 -14.16 19.01
CA ALA A 24 6.90 -15.37 19.69
C ALA A 24 5.51 -15.21 20.33
N VAL A 25 5.07 -13.99 20.59
CA VAL A 25 3.76 -13.70 21.20
C VAL A 25 2.73 -13.35 20.14
N TRP A 26 3.01 -12.35 19.29
CA TRP A 26 2.00 -11.88 18.33
C TRP A 26 1.68 -12.90 17.22
N ARG A 27 2.67 -13.69 16.81
CA ARG A 27 2.48 -14.67 15.72
C ARG A 27 1.49 -15.79 16.07
N PRO A 28 1.59 -16.50 17.20
CA PRO A 28 0.57 -17.47 17.59
C PRO A 28 -0.83 -16.86 17.72
N VAL A 29 -0.94 -15.63 18.24
CA VAL A 29 -2.22 -14.92 18.35
C VAL A 29 -2.80 -14.63 16.96
N SER A 30 -1.99 -14.20 16.00
CA SER A 30 -2.47 -13.95 14.64
C SER A 30 -2.87 -15.26 13.91
N VAL A 31 -2.15 -16.34 14.14
CA VAL A 31 -2.50 -17.67 13.60
C VAL A 31 -3.83 -18.15 14.17
N ALA A 32 -4.02 -18.06 15.49
CA ALA A 32 -5.27 -18.45 16.15
C ALA A 32 -6.45 -17.59 15.68
N GLY A 33 -6.26 -16.26 15.63
CA GLY A 33 -7.24 -15.32 15.11
C GLY A 33 -7.59 -15.58 13.66
N GLY A 34 -6.60 -15.82 12.82
CA GLY A 34 -6.79 -16.17 11.41
C GLY A 34 -7.53 -17.50 11.21
N THR A 35 -7.23 -18.49 12.02
CA THR A 35 -7.94 -19.79 12.01
C THR A 35 -9.41 -19.60 12.40
N LEU A 36 -9.69 -18.82 13.44
CA LEU A 36 -11.06 -18.48 13.83
C LEU A 36 -11.79 -17.72 12.71
N MET A 37 -11.13 -16.75 12.08
CA MET A 37 -11.69 -16.00 10.96
C MET A 37 -11.93 -16.87 9.72
N GLY A 38 -11.13 -17.90 9.50
CA GLY A 38 -11.35 -18.90 8.45
C GLY A 38 -12.62 -19.72 8.67
N ALA A 39 -12.95 -20.02 9.94
CA ALA A 39 -14.16 -20.76 10.32
C ALA A 39 -15.40 -19.86 10.44
N ARG A 40 -15.23 -18.66 11.02
CA ARG A 40 -16.31 -17.69 11.27
C ARG A 40 -15.86 -16.27 10.89
N PRO A 41 -15.87 -15.93 9.59
CA PRO A 41 -15.31 -14.66 9.12
C PRO A 41 -16.16 -13.48 9.60
N ALA A 42 -15.50 -12.48 10.21
CA ALA A 42 -16.09 -11.18 10.51
C ALA A 42 -16.40 -10.41 9.19
N ARG A 43 -17.25 -9.39 9.26
CA ARG A 43 -17.67 -8.62 8.07
C ARG A 43 -16.50 -8.11 7.20
N PRO A 44 -15.41 -7.52 7.75
CA PRO A 44 -14.28 -7.10 6.92
C PRO A 44 -13.60 -8.29 6.23
N VAL A 45 -13.45 -9.41 6.92
CA VAL A 45 -12.84 -10.62 6.35
C VAL A 45 -13.73 -11.21 5.25
N ARG A 46 -15.06 -11.18 5.41
CA ARG A 46 -15.99 -11.56 4.32
C ARG A 46 -15.82 -10.67 3.09
N GLN A 47 -15.64 -9.36 3.28
CA GLN A 47 -15.36 -8.46 2.16
C GLN A 47 -14.04 -8.82 1.47
N TRP A 48 -12.98 -9.09 2.25
CA TRP A 48 -11.73 -9.56 1.68
C TRP A 48 -11.92 -10.86 0.86
N MET A 49 -12.69 -11.81 1.39
CA MET A 49 -12.98 -13.06 0.67
C MET A 49 -13.66 -12.81 -0.68
N LEU A 50 -14.62 -11.88 -0.73
CA LEU A 50 -15.29 -11.51 -1.98
C LEU A 50 -14.33 -10.84 -2.96
N ASN A 51 -13.50 -9.90 -2.48
CA ASN A 51 -12.49 -9.24 -3.31
C ASN A 51 -11.47 -10.26 -3.86
N ALA A 52 -10.99 -11.16 -3.01
CA ALA A 52 -10.07 -12.23 -3.38
C ALA A 52 -10.69 -13.20 -4.39
N GLU A 53 -11.96 -13.60 -4.19
CA GLU A 53 -12.70 -14.44 -5.12
C GLU A 53 -12.85 -13.79 -6.51
N VAL A 54 -13.14 -12.49 -6.55
CA VAL A 54 -13.17 -11.73 -7.81
C VAL A 54 -11.82 -11.81 -8.51
N MET A 55 -10.72 -11.57 -7.80
CA MET A 55 -9.38 -11.54 -8.41
C MET A 55 -8.88 -12.92 -8.81
N SER A 56 -8.98 -13.92 -7.92
CA SER A 56 -8.44 -15.27 -8.13
C SER A 56 -9.37 -16.20 -8.92
N GLY A 57 -10.67 -15.86 -9.06
CA GLY A 57 -11.67 -16.69 -9.73
C GLY A 57 -12.21 -17.83 -8.88
N SER A 58 -11.76 -18.01 -7.66
CA SER A 58 -12.20 -19.05 -6.73
C SER A 58 -12.38 -18.51 -5.31
N ARG A 59 -13.33 -19.07 -4.59
CA ARG A 59 -13.55 -18.70 -3.19
C ARG A 59 -12.32 -19.07 -2.36
N PRO A 60 -11.77 -18.14 -1.56
CA PRO A 60 -10.62 -18.44 -0.71
C PRO A 60 -10.92 -19.57 0.29
N SER A 61 -9.98 -20.49 0.41
CA SER A 61 -10.00 -21.53 1.42
C SER A 61 -9.81 -20.97 2.84
N PRO A 62 -10.22 -21.70 3.90
CA PRO A 62 -9.94 -21.31 5.29
C PRO A 62 -8.44 -21.04 5.55
N ARG A 63 -7.56 -21.78 4.88
CA ARG A 63 -6.11 -21.58 4.94
C ARG A 63 -5.72 -20.22 4.39
N GLN A 64 -6.19 -19.85 3.20
CA GLN A 64 -5.90 -18.54 2.59
C GLN A 64 -6.47 -17.38 3.41
N VAL A 65 -7.66 -17.55 4.02
CA VAL A 65 -8.21 -16.56 4.96
C VAL A 65 -7.28 -16.37 6.17
N ARG A 66 -6.77 -17.47 6.75
CA ARG A 66 -5.80 -17.41 7.84
C ARG A 66 -4.53 -16.66 7.41
N GLU A 67 -3.96 -17.02 6.25
CA GLU A 67 -2.74 -16.42 5.71
C GLU A 67 -2.93 -14.92 5.48
N ALA A 68 -4.07 -14.48 4.97
CA ALA A 68 -4.39 -13.06 4.79
C ALA A 68 -4.48 -12.30 6.12
N VAL A 69 -5.11 -12.88 7.14
CA VAL A 69 -5.17 -12.28 8.49
C VAL A 69 -3.79 -12.20 9.13
N GLU A 70 -2.97 -13.24 8.98
CA GLU A 70 -1.59 -13.25 9.46
C GLU A 70 -0.73 -12.20 8.74
N SER A 71 -0.87 -12.07 7.41
CA SER A 71 -0.17 -11.05 6.61
C SER A 71 -0.55 -9.64 7.04
N TRP A 72 -1.86 -9.38 7.20
CA TRP A 72 -2.34 -8.10 7.72
C TRP A 72 -1.80 -7.79 9.11
N ALA A 73 -1.88 -8.75 10.05
CA ALA A 73 -1.36 -8.58 11.41
C ALA A 73 0.14 -8.30 11.41
N ARG A 74 0.91 -9.00 10.56
CA ARG A 74 2.34 -8.75 10.35
C ARG A 74 2.61 -7.33 9.90
N THR A 75 1.84 -6.83 8.95
CA THR A 75 1.97 -5.45 8.46
C THR A 75 1.73 -4.44 9.59
N GLN A 76 0.66 -4.61 10.38
CA GLN A 76 0.36 -3.72 11.51
C GLN A 76 1.49 -3.72 12.55
N VAL A 77 1.93 -4.91 12.98
CA VAL A 77 3.03 -5.03 13.95
C VAL A 77 4.33 -4.45 13.40
N THR A 78 4.64 -4.72 12.12
CA THR A 78 5.83 -4.17 11.46
C THR A 78 5.80 -2.65 11.47
N SER A 79 4.70 -2.02 11.07
CA SER A 79 4.56 -0.56 11.05
C SER A 79 4.79 0.07 12.43
N MET A 80 4.35 -0.59 13.51
CA MET A 80 4.55 -0.12 14.90
C MET A 80 5.99 -0.34 15.40
N GLN A 81 6.63 -1.42 14.99
CA GLN A 81 8.00 -1.77 15.43
C GLN A 81 9.09 -1.08 14.60
N LEU A 82 8.80 -0.75 13.35
CA LEU A 82 9.75 -0.24 12.36
C LEU A 82 10.62 0.94 12.85
N PRO A 83 10.11 1.91 13.64
CA PRO A 83 10.94 3.01 14.17
C PRO A 83 12.06 2.59 15.12
N ARG A 84 12.03 1.34 15.60
CA ARG A 84 13.03 0.74 16.49
C ARG A 84 13.97 -0.20 15.78
N TRP A 85 13.71 -0.48 14.50
CA TRP A 85 14.56 -1.36 13.72
C TRP A 85 15.87 -0.65 13.36
N THR A 86 16.97 -1.39 13.47
CA THR A 86 18.26 -0.91 13.00
C THR A 86 18.28 -0.78 11.47
N PRO A 87 19.14 0.08 10.92
CA PRO A 87 19.36 0.17 9.47
C PRO A 87 19.58 -1.19 8.81
N ASP A 88 20.43 -2.03 9.40
CA ASP A 88 20.78 -3.35 8.87
C ASP A 88 19.58 -4.30 8.88
N ARG A 89 18.75 -4.23 9.92
CA ARG A 89 17.52 -5.01 9.98
C ARG A 89 16.55 -4.59 8.88
N ILE A 90 16.37 -3.30 8.62
CA ILE A 90 15.54 -2.82 7.51
C ILE A 90 16.11 -3.32 6.18
N ALA A 91 17.41 -3.17 5.95
CA ALA A 91 18.08 -3.59 4.74
C ALA A 91 17.93 -5.09 4.48
N SER A 92 18.17 -5.93 5.50
CA SER A 92 18.10 -7.39 5.39
C SER A 92 16.68 -7.97 5.36
N SER A 93 15.65 -7.15 5.71
CA SER A 93 14.25 -7.61 5.71
C SER A 93 13.53 -7.45 4.38
N VAL A 94 14.18 -6.83 3.39
CA VAL A 94 13.57 -6.56 2.08
C VAL A 94 14.48 -7.03 0.95
N THR A 95 13.89 -7.67 -0.03
CA THR A 95 14.55 -8.04 -1.29
C THR A 95 13.79 -7.49 -2.48
N CYS A 96 14.48 -7.23 -3.57
CA CYS A 96 13.89 -6.92 -4.87
C CYS A 96 14.82 -7.38 -6.00
N ASP A 97 14.32 -7.39 -7.21
CA ASP A 97 15.15 -7.61 -8.40
C ASP A 97 16.14 -6.44 -8.56
N PRO A 98 17.47 -6.69 -8.59
CA PRO A 98 18.48 -5.66 -8.75
C PRO A 98 18.33 -4.85 -10.05
N VAL A 99 17.87 -5.47 -11.14
CA VAL A 99 17.64 -4.79 -12.42
C VAL A 99 16.45 -3.82 -12.30
N ALA A 100 15.39 -4.24 -11.62
CA ALA A 100 14.24 -3.38 -11.37
C ALA A 100 14.59 -2.21 -10.44
N LEU A 101 15.40 -2.44 -9.40
CA LEU A 101 15.91 -1.37 -8.52
C LEU A 101 16.79 -0.37 -9.28
N LYS A 102 17.69 -0.86 -10.14
CA LYS A 102 18.52 0.01 -11.00
C LYS A 102 17.65 0.87 -11.92
N ARG A 103 16.58 0.32 -12.47
CA ARG A 103 15.61 1.04 -13.30
C ARG A 103 14.88 2.13 -12.51
N LEU A 104 14.41 1.81 -11.29
CA LEU A 104 13.78 2.78 -10.41
C LEU A 104 14.74 3.94 -10.09
N ARG A 105 15.99 3.62 -9.75
CA ARG A 105 17.02 4.63 -9.46
C ARG A 105 17.30 5.52 -10.67
N ALA A 106 17.50 4.95 -11.84
CA ALA A 106 17.72 5.71 -13.07
C ALA A 106 16.54 6.64 -13.40
N ALA A 107 15.30 6.17 -13.18
CA ALA A 107 14.11 6.98 -13.34
C ALA A 107 14.07 8.15 -12.33
N PHE A 108 14.37 7.87 -11.07
CA PHE A 108 14.41 8.85 -9.98
C PHE A 108 15.47 9.94 -10.22
N GLU A 109 16.70 9.54 -10.59
CA GLU A 109 17.82 10.46 -10.86
C GLU A 109 17.63 11.24 -12.18
N GLY A 110 16.85 10.73 -13.10
CA GLY A 110 16.57 11.36 -14.39
C GLY A 110 15.39 12.33 -14.34
N ARG A 111 14.22 11.89 -14.74
CA ARG A 111 12.98 12.71 -14.82
C ARG A 111 12.23 12.81 -13.50
N GLY A 112 12.69 12.18 -12.42
CA GLY A 112 11.92 11.93 -11.23
C GLY A 112 10.98 10.73 -11.38
N ALA A 113 10.50 10.18 -10.26
CA ALA A 113 9.63 9.02 -10.27
C ALA A 113 8.47 9.14 -9.28
N VAL A 114 7.31 8.66 -9.72
CA VAL A 114 6.14 8.40 -8.89
C VAL A 114 5.97 6.89 -8.79
N VAL A 115 5.87 6.36 -7.59
CA VAL A 115 5.62 4.95 -7.35
C VAL A 115 4.20 4.78 -6.82
N ALA A 116 3.41 3.94 -7.47
CA ALA A 116 2.07 3.58 -7.03
C ALA A 116 2.04 2.15 -6.51
N LEU A 117 1.36 1.92 -5.38
CA LEU A 117 1.27 0.62 -4.71
C LEU A 117 -0.18 0.22 -4.44
N PRO A 118 -0.53 -1.07 -4.48
CA PRO A 118 -1.74 -1.56 -3.82
C PRO A 118 -1.50 -1.72 -2.31
N HIS A 119 -2.57 -1.89 -1.52
CA HIS A 119 -2.48 -2.22 -0.10
C HIS A 119 -1.96 -3.66 0.09
N MET A 120 -0.70 -3.90 -0.27
CA MET A 120 -0.05 -5.22 -0.20
C MET A 120 1.19 -5.18 0.68
N GLY A 121 1.40 -6.23 1.47
CA GLY A 121 2.55 -6.36 2.35
C GLY A 121 2.71 -5.15 3.28
N SER A 122 3.94 -4.77 3.60
CA SER A 122 4.24 -3.59 4.44
C SER A 122 4.78 -2.43 3.61
N TRP A 123 3.91 -1.53 3.19
CA TRP A 123 4.29 -0.30 2.46
C TRP A 123 5.17 0.64 3.31
N ASP A 124 5.05 0.61 4.65
CA ASP A 124 5.92 1.37 5.54
C ASP A 124 7.35 0.84 5.53
N LEU A 125 7.52 -0.48 5.58
CA LEU A 125 8.84 -1.11 5.46
C LEU A 125 9.44 -0.87 4.08
N ALA A 126 8.63 -0.95 3.02
CA ALA A 126 9.06 -0.64 1.66
C ALA A 126 9.54 0.82 1.54
N GLY A 127 8.78 1.78 2.05
CA GLY A 127 9.15 3.20 2.05
C GLY A 127 10.43 3.47 2.84
N ALA A 128 10.57 2.89 4.04
CA ALA A 128 11.78 3.02 4.86
C ALA A 128 13.00 2.37 4.18
N TRP A 129 12.82 1.25 3.52
CA TRP A 129 13.90 0.56 2.80
C TRP A 129 14.34 1.38 1.57
N VAL A 130 13.40 1.89 0.77
CA VAL A 130 13.70 2.72 -0.41
C VAL A 130 14.38 4.03 0.00
N ALA A 131 13.93 4.68 1.09
CA ALA A 131 14.58 5.89 1.61
C ALA A 131 16.07 5.64 1.94
N ARG A 132 16.40 4.45 2.45
CA ARG A 132 17.79 4.03 2.72
C ARG A 132 18.60 3.70 1.48
N GLN A 133 17.96 3.50 0.34
CA GLN A 133 18.64 3.40 -0.95
C GLN A 133 19.06 4.78 -1.51
N GLY A 134 18.94 5.86 -0.73
CA GLY A 134 19.27 7.23 -1.15
C GLY A 134 18.15 7.93 -1.93
N MET A 135 16.95 7.40 -1.92
CA MET A 135 15.75 7.98 -2.55
C MET A 135 14.77 8.46 -1.48
N PRO A 136 14.83 9.71 -1.02
CA PRO A 136 13.97 10.24 0.04
C PRO A 136 12.51 10.18 -0.38
N VAL A 137 11.66 9.55 0.44
CA VAL A 137 10.26 9.24 0.12
C VAL A 137 9.32 10.35 0.60
N THR A 138 8.32 10.70 -0.20
CA THR A 138 7.09 11.38 0.22
C THR A 138 5.90 10.46 -0.02
N THR A 139 4.97 10.42 0.93
CA THR A 139 3.71 9.66 0.82
C THR A 139 2.53 10.48 1.29
N VAL A 140 1.33 10.03 0.94
CA VAL A 140 0.06 10.61 1.39
C VAL A 140 -0.64 9.61 2.31
N ALA A 141 -1.15 10.11 3.43
CA ALA A 141 -1.92 9.30 4.36
C ALA A 141 -3.30 9.89 4.63
N GLU A 142 -4.24 9.03 4.95
CA GLU A 142 -5.52 9.46 5.51
C GLU A 142 -5.28 10.17 6.84
N ARG A 143 -5.90 11.36 7.00
CA ARG A 143 -5.76 12.11 8.25
C ARG A 143 -6.56 11.41 9.35
N LEU A 144 -5.83 10.81 10.26
CA LEU A 144 -6.38 10.29 11.50
C LEU A 144 -6.71 11.44 12.46
N PRO A 145 -7.57 11.24 13.49
CA PRO A 145 -7.77 12.23 14.55
C PRO A 145 -6.44 12.60 15.23
N ASP A 146 -6.24 13.88 15.56
CA ASP A 146 -5.14 14.30 16.42
C ASP A 146 -5.34 13.75 17.85
N PRO A 147 -4.31 13.24 18.56
CA PRO A 147 -2.87 13.28 18.31
C PRO A 147 -2.29 12.08 17.52
N GLU A 148 -3.09 11.12 17.09
CA GLU A 148 -2.64 9.90 16.44
C GLU A 148 -1.92 10.19 15.11
N PHE A 149 -2.44 11.15 14.35
CA PHE A 149 -1.82 11.56 13.10
C PHE A 149 -0.42 12.13 13.30
N ASP A 150 -0.23 12.93 14.34
CA ASP A 150 1.08 13.50 14.66
C ASP A 150 2.11 12.44 15.03
N LEU A 151 1.71 11.43 15.80
CA LEU A 151 2.57 10.29 16.13
C LEU A 151 2.93 9.49 14.87
N PHE A 152 1.94 9.26 14.03
CA PHE A 152 2.10 8.59 12.74
C PHE A 152 3.09 9.33 11.84
N VAL A 153 2.96 10.65 11.70
CA VAL A 153 3.86 11.51 10.91
C VAL A 153 5.27 11.51 11.49
N ARG A 154 5.41 11.76 12.80
CA ARG A 154 6.73 11.76 13.48
C ARG A 154 7.46 10.44 13.31
N THR A 155 6.74 9.33 13.40
CA THR A 155 7.28 7.98 13.23
C THR A 155 7.89 7.79 11.84
N ARG A 156 7.16 8.19 10.79
CA ARG A 156 7.60 8.04 9.41
C ARG A 156 8.71 9.03 9.02
N ASN A 157 8.68 10.24 9.58
CA ASN A 157 9.75 11.21 9.39
C ASN A 157 11.11 10.67 9.89
N ARG A 158 11.12 9.94 11.04
CA ARG A 158 12.33 9.28 11.56
C ARG A 158 12.86 8.18 10.62
N LEU A 159 12.00 7.63 9.76
CA LEU A 159 12.34 6.62 8.77
C LEU A 159 12.76 7.21 7.40
N GLY A 160 12.88 8.54 7.30
CA GLY A 160 13.22 9.23 6.05
C GLY A 160 12.04 9.49 5.12
N MET A 161 10.82 9.28 5.61
CA MET A 161 9.59 9.48 4.83
C MET A 161 8.87 10.77 5.26
N ARG A 162 8.55 11.65 4.31
CA ARG A 162 7.64 12.78 4.51
C ARG A 162 6.21 12.31 4.30
N VAL A 163 5.29 12.70 5.19
CA VAL A 163 3.87 12.38 5.09
C VAL A 163 3.05 13.63 4.85
N GLN A 164 2.19 13.60 3.83
CA GLN A 164 1.19 14.62 3.52
C GLN A 164 -0.20 14.12 3.92
N GLY A 165 -1.08 15.00 4.38
CA GLY A 165 -2.47 14.65 4.67
C GLY A 165 -3.32 14.64 3.38
N HIS A 166 -4.09 13.59 3.12
CA HIS A 166 -4.88 13.48 1.88
C HIS A 166 -5.96 14.56 1.70
N ARG A 167 -6.42 15.19 2.79
CA ARG A 167 -7.43 16.27 2.78
C ARG A 167 -6.82 17.67 2.75
N ASP A 168 -5.50 17.78 2.69
CA ASP A 168 -4.85 19.08 2.54
C ASP A 168 -5.18 19.64 1.13
N PRO A 169 -5.80 20.82 1.04
CA PRO A 169 -6.10 21.44 -0.25
C PRO A 169 -4.86 21.67 -1.12
N ALA A 170 -3.69 21.80 -0.51
CA ALA A 170 -2.42 21.99 -1.18
C ALA A 170 -1.68 20.67 -1.51
N VAL A 171 -2.23 19.49 -1.14
CA VAL A 171 -1.51 18.21 -1.25
C VAL A 171 -0.93 17.96 -2.64
N MET A 172 -1.70 18.21 -3.69
CA MET A 172 -1.22 17.98 -5.07
C MET A 172 -0.07 18.91 -5.44
N ARG A 173 -0.14 20.19 -5.04
CA ARG A 173 0.95 21.16 -5.24
C ARG A 173 2.20 20.71 -4.49
N SER A 174 2.07 20.35 -3.22
CA SER A 174 3.19 19.85 -2.40
C SER A 174 3.82 18.58 -2.99
N LEU A 175 3.02 17.69 -3.60
CA LEU A 175 3.55 16.50 -4.27
C LEU A 175 4.31 16.85 -5.55
N VAL A 176 3.85 17.83 -6.32
CA VAL A 176 4.57 18.33 -7.49
C VAL A 176 5.92 18.91 -7.05
N ASP A 177 5.92 19.74 -6.00
CA ASP A 177 7.15 20.33 -5.44
C ASP A 177 8.10 19.24 -4.92
N ASP A 178 7.57 18.20 -4.28
CA ASP A 178 8.37 17.08 -3.80
C ASP A 178 9.03 16.30 -4.95
N VAL A 179 8.29 15.97 -6.03
CA VAL A 179 8.87 15.32 -7.21
C VAL A 179 9.96 16.17 -7.85
N THR A 180 9.70 17.47 -8.04
CA THR A 180 10.63 18.39 -8.72
C THR A 180 11.84 18.72 -7.86
N SER A 181 11.75 18.62 -6.54
CA SER A 181 12.87 18.77 -5.60
C SER A 181 13.66 17.48 -5.36
N GLY A 182 13.41 16.42 -6.15
CA GLY A 182 14.19 15.18 -6.07
C GLY A 182 13.75 14.24 -4.94
N ARG A 183 12.44 14.18 -4.65
CA ARG A 183 11.87 13.17 -3.75
C ARG A 183 11.10 12.12 -4.54
N LEU A 184 11.15 10.88 -4.08
CA LEU A 184 10.35 9.80 -4.62
C LEU A 184 8.94 9.85 -4.01
N VAL A 185 7.93 10.12 -4.81
CA VAL A 185 6.55 10.13 -4.31
C VAL A 185 5.95 8.72 -4.42
N CYS A 186 5.61 8.14 -3.26
CA CYS A 186 5.04 6.80 -3.14
C CYS A 186 3.58 6.87 -2.65
N LEU A 187 2.64 6.41 -3.45
CA LEU A 187 1.20 6.53 -3.18
C LEU A 187 0.51 5.16 -3.21
N VAL A 188 -0.19 4.82 -2.13
CA VAL A 188 -1.10 3.66 -2.14
C VAL A 188 -2.35 4.04 -2.93
N ALA A 189 -2.67 3.27 -3.99
CA ALA A 189 -3.56 3.75 -5.04
C ALA A 189 -4.48 2.67 -5.65
N ASP A 190 -4.82 1.63 -4.91
CA ASP A 190 -5.76 0.59 -5.38
C ASP A 190 -7.20 0.82 -4.90
N ARG A 191 -7.46 1.84 -4.07
CA ARG A 191 -8.77 2.17 -3.54
C ARG A 191 -9.10 3.65 -3.71
N ASP A 192 -10.23 3.95 -4.36
CA ASP A 192 -10.76 5.30 -4.44
C ASP A 192 -11.57 5.67 -3.19
N LEU A 193 -11.08 6.65 -2.44
CA LEU A 193 -11.73 7.21 -1.25
C LEU A 193 -12.65 8.39 -1.57
N SER A 194 -12.51 8.96 -2.76
CA SER A 194 -13.15 10.23 -3.13
C SER A 194 -14.45 10.05 -3.91
N GLY A 195 -14.68 8.86 -4.47
CA GLY A 195 -15.76 8.61 -5.44
C GLY A 195 -15.51 9.23 -6.82
N SER A 196 -14.39 9.96 -7.00
CA SER A 196 -14.00 10.63 -8.25
C SER A 196 -12.88 9.90 -9.01
N GLY A 197 -12.55 8.69 -8.59
CA GLY A 197 -11.51 7.86 -9.21
C GLY A 197 -11.79 7.59 -10.69
N ILE A 198 -10.73 7.31 -11.42
CA ILE A 198 -10.81 6.94 -12.83
C ILE A 198 -11.45 5.55 -12.95
N PRO A 199 -12.52 5.39 -13.75
CA PRO A 199 -13.06 4.08 -14.06
C PRO A 199 -12.02 3.23 -14.77
N ILE A 200 -11.83 2.02 -14.29
CA ILE A 200 -10.90 1.03 -14.87
C ILE A 200 -11.58 -0.33 -14.96
N ARG A 201 -10.91 -1.26 -15.63
CA ARG A 201 -11.28 -2.67 -15.63
C ARG A 201 -10.13 -3.46 -14.99
N TRP A 202 -10.38 -4.00 -13.80
CA TRP A 202 -9.45 -4.92 -13.16
C TRP A 202 -9.39 -6.24 -13.95
N ARG A 203 -8.20 -6.77 -14.17
CA ARG A 203 -8.02 -8.10 -14.78
C ARG A 203 -8.20 -9.19 -13.74
N SER A 204 -9.42 -9.69 -13.59
CA SER A 204 -9.68 -10.84 -12.74
C SER A 204 -9.46 -12.15 -13.50
N ALA A 205 -9.41 -13.27 -12.77
CA ALA A 205 -9.29 -14.60 -13.37
C ALA A 205 -10.50 -15.00 -14.24
N ARG A 206 -11.67 -14.39 -13.99
CA ARG A 206 -12.91 -14.64 -14.74
C ARG A 206 -13.22 -13.59 -15.80
N GLY A 207 -12.29 -12.68 -16.07
CA GLY A 207 -12.45 -11.59 -17.03
C GLY A 207 -12.41 -10.21 -16.38
N PRO A 208 -12.58 -9.14 -17.17
CA PRO A 208 -12.46 -7.77 -16.66
C PRO A 208 -13.64 -7.40 -15.77
N VAL A 209 -13.35 -6.86 -14.57
CA VAL A 209 -14.34 -6.38 -13.59
C VAL A 209 -14.23 -4.86 -13.44
N PRO A 210 -15.36 -4.13 -13.48
CA PRO A 210 -15.34 -2.68 -13.32
C PRO A 210 -14.93 -2.28 -11.90
N GLY A 211 -14.25 -1.16 -11.77
CA GLY A 211 -13.86 -0.54 -10.52
C GLY A 211 -13.26 0.83 -10.75
N ARG A 212 -12.76 1.46 -9.70
CA ARG A 212 -12.17 2.77 -9.75
C ARG A 212 -10.83 2.81 -9.03
N ILE A 213 -9.89 3.58 -9.57
CA ILE A 213 -8.58 3.85 -8.96
C ILE A 213 -8.39 5.36 -8.81
N PRO A 214 -7.74 5.84 -7.72
CA PRO A 214 -7.41 7.24 -7.56
C PRO A 214 -6.53 7.74 -8.71
N PRO A 215 -6.83 8.91 -9.30
CA PRO A 215 -6.04 9.46 -10.41
C PRO A 215 -4.68 10.01 -9.97
N GLY A 216 -4.45 10.20 -8.67
CA GLY A 216 -3.32 10.92 -8.10
C GLY A 216 -1.96 10.54 -8.69
N PRO A 217 -1.53 9.27 -8.66
CA PRO A 217 -0.22 8.87 -9.17
C PRO A 217 -0.02 9.20 -10.66
N ALA A 218 -1.02 8.89 -11.49
CA ALA A 218 -0.95 9.11 -12.93
C ALA A 218 -1.01 10.60 -13.29
N HIS A 219 -1.87 11.38 -12.59
CA HIS A 219 -1.91 12.84 -12.78
C HIS A 219 -0.58 13.48 -12.39
N LEU A 220 -0.02 13.10 -11.25
CA LEU A 220 1.27 13.63 -10.78
C LEU A 220 2.38 13.35 -11.81
N ALA A 221 2.46 12.12 -12.31
CA ALA A 221 3.44 11.75 -13.33
C ALA A 221 3.26 12.56 -14.63
N VAL A 222 2.01 12.76 -15.09
CA VAL A 222 1.73 13.56 -16.30
C VAL A 222 2.05 15.03 -16.09
N MET A 223 1.75 15.59 -14.92
CA MET A 223 1.98 17.02 -14.61
C MET A 223 3.46 17.35 -14.46
N THR A 224 4.24 16.48 -13.86
CA THR A 224 5.67 16.72 -13.58
C THR A 224 6.58 16.21 -14.69
N GLY A 225 6.09 15.36 -15.61
CA GLY A 225 6.93 14.65 -16.57
C GLY A 225 7.71 13.48 -15.96
N ALA A 226 7.53 13.21 -14.66
CA ALA A 226 8.12 12.07 -13.99
C ALA A 226 7.57 10.74 -14.53
N VAL A 227 8.33 9.68 -14.34
CA VAL A 227 7.87 8.35 -14.72
C VAL A 227 6.93 7.74 -13.67
N LEU A 228 5.96 6.94 -14.09
CA LEU A 228 5.14 6.15 -13.19
C LEU A 228 5.66 4.71 -13.13
N ILE A 229 5.85 4.19 -11.92
CA ILE A 229 6.25 2.80 -11.67
C ILE A 229 5.27 2.20 -10.66
N GLY A 230 4.75 0.99 -10.94
CA GLY A 230 4.01 0.20 -9.97
C GLY A 230 4.98 -0.52 -9.03
N ALA A 231 4.64 -0.61 -7.74
CA ALA A 231 5.33 -1.47 -6.78
C ALA A 231 4.32 -2.36 -6.05
N ALA A 232 4.66 -3.62 -5.85
CA ALA A 232 3.86 -4.56 -5.06
C ALA A 232 4.74 -5.24 -4.02
N CYS A 233 4.26 -5.26 -2.78
CA CYS A 233 4.97 -5.84 -1.65
C CYS A 233 4.30 -7.16 -1.25
N HIS A 234 5.06 -8.21 -1.09
CA HIS A 234 4.54 -9.49 -0.60
C HIS A 234 5.56 -10.19 0.30
N TYR A 235 5.11 -11.10 1.14
CA TYR A 235 6.00 -11.83 2.05
C TYR A 235 6.46 -13.14 1.41
N SER A 236 7.76 -13.29 1.18
CA SER A 236 8.36 -14.52 0.65
C SER A 236 8.58 -15.58 1.73
N ASP A 237 8.89 -15.13 2.97
CA ASP A 237 9.16 -15.96 4.16
C ASP A 237 8.71 -15.24 5.44
N PRO A 238 8.56 -15.97 6.57
CA PRO A 238 8.31 -15.33 7.86
C PRO A 238 9.44 -14.40 8.27
N GLY A 239 9.36 -13.12 7.91
CA GLY A 239 10.32 -12.09 8.26
C GLY A 239 10.99 -11.39 7.09
N HIS A 240 10.79 -11.88 5.87
CA HIS A 240 11.29 -11.26 4.65
C HIS A 240 10.14 -10.80 3.74
N MET A 241 10.30 -9.63 3.18
CA MET A 241 9.37 -9.04 2.22
C MET A 241 10.08 -8.84 0.89
N ARG A 242 9.38 -9.16 -0.20
CA ARG A 242 9.83 -8.85 -1.54
C ARG A 242 9.06 -7.65 -2.08
N ILE A 243 9.77 -6.78 -2.80
CA ILE A 243 9.16 -5.70 -3.58
C ILE A 243 9.37 -6.02 -5.05
N ASP A 244 8.27 -6.15 -5.78
CA ASP A 244 8.28 -6.21 -7.24
C ASP A 244 8.00 -4.81 -7.78
N PHE A 245 8.83 -4.35 -8.73
CA PHE A 245 8.62 -3.10 -9.47
C PHE A 245 8.19 -3.39 -10.91
N SER A 246 7.24 -2.62 -11.42
CA SER A 246 6.85 -2.71 -12.82
C SER A 246 7.96 -2.19 -13.75
N PRO A 247 7.89 -2.48 -15.05
CA PRO A 247 8.48 -1.61 -16.05
C PRO A 247 8.00 -0.17 -15.87
N VAL A 248 8.73 0.79 -16.45
CA VAL A 248 8.25 2.18 -16.51
C VAL A 248 6.93 2.23 -17.30
N LEU A 249 5.92 2.86 -16.72
CA LEU A 249 4.64 3.08 -17.36
C LEU A 249 4.67 4.46 -18.01
N GLU A 250 4.87 4.50 -19.32
CA GLU A 250 4.91 5.76 -20.08
C GLU A 250 3.49 6.20 -20.47
N PRO A 251 3.17 7.51 -20.36
CA PRO A 251 1.92 8.03 -20.88
C PRO A 251 1.93 8.04 -22.41
N PRO A 252 0.77 8.07 -23.06
CA PRO A 252 0.68 8.39 -24.49
C PRO A 252 1.34 9.73 -24.79
N THR A 253 1.92 9.86 -25.96
CA THR A 253 2.58 11.10 -26.43
C THR A 253 1.57 12.18 -26.82
N SER A 254 0.32 11.82 -27.12
CA SER A 254 -0.76 12.70 -27.54
C SER A 254 -1.97 12.63 -26.60
N GLY A 255 -2.85 13.62 -26.70
CA GLY A 255 -4.06 13.73 -25.88
C GLY A 255 -3.94 14.70 -24.72
N THR A 256 -5.09 15.00 -24.09
CA THR A 256 -5.15 15.87 -22.90
C THR A 256 -4.46 15.21 -21.70
N ALA A 257 -4.03 16.01 -20.73
CA ALA A 257 -3.46 15.49 -19.48
C ALA A 257 -4.38 14.47 -18.79
N ARG A 258 -5.69 14.73 -18.78
CA ARG A 258 -6.71 13.81 -18.25
C ARG A 258 -6.76 12.48 -19.00
N SER A 259 -6.73 12.51 -20.33
CA SER A 259 -6.72 11.29 -21.15
C SER A 259 -5.45 10.48 -20.94
N ARG A 260 -4.29 11.15 -20.92
CA ARG A 260 -2.98 10.52 -20.69
C ARG A 260 -2.92 9.87 -19.31
N ALA A 261 -3.40 10.55 -18.27
CA ALA A 261 -3.50 9.98 -16.92
C ALA A 261 -4.46 8.78 -16.88
N GLY A 262 -5.57 8.83 -17.60
CA GLY A 262 -6.50 7.71 -17.71
C GLY A 262 -5.85 6.44 -18.28
N VAL A 263 -5.07 6.57 -19.35
CA VAL A 263 -4.34 5.44 -19.94
C VAL A 263 -3.28 4.90 -18.98
N LEU A 264 -2.52 5.77 -18.30
CA LEU A 264 -1.55 5.36 -17.29
C LEU A 264 -2.22 4.60 -16.13
N THR A 265 -3.35 5.11 -15.65
CA THR A 265 -4.14 4.46 -14.59
C THR A 265 -4.62 3.06 -15.02
N GLY A 266 -5.05 2.91 -16.27
CA GLY A 266 -5.42 1.60 -16.82
C GLY A 266 -4.25 0.61 -16.85
N ARG A 267 -3.08 1.04 -17.33
CA ARG A 267 -1.83 0.22 -17.32
C ARG A 267 -1.41 -0.17 -15.91
N LEU A 268 -1.52 0.76 -14.97
CA LEU A 268 -1.24 0.52 -13.56
C LEU A 268 -2.19 -0.53 -12.96
N ALA A 269 -3.49 -0.40 -13.21
CA ALA A 269 -4.52 -1.35 -12.77
C ALA A 269 -4.28 -2.76 -13.34
N GLU A 270 -3.87 -2.85 -14.59
CA GLU A 270 -3.51 -4.12 -15.24
C GLU A 270 -2.33 -4.78 -14.53
N TRP A 271 -1.28 -4.02 -14.23
CA TRP A 271 -0.12 -4.53 -13.51
C TRP A 271 -0.47 -4.90 -12.07
N PHE A 272 -1.23 -4.07 -11.34
CA PHE A 272 -1.73 -4.40 -10.00
C PHE A 272 -2.52 -5.70 -10.01
N SER A 273 -3.40 -5.88 -10.99
CA SER A 273 -4.21 -7.09 -11.10
C SER A 273 -3.38 -8.36 -11.15
N MET A 274 -2.26 -8.35 -11.89
CA MET A 274 -1.35 -9.49 -11.94
C MET A 274 -0.71 -9.77 -10.58
N ARG A 275 -0.16 -8.75 -9.93
CA ARG A 275 0.53 -8.91 -8.65
C ARG A 275 -0.43 -9.30 -7.52
N ILE A 276 -1.63 -8.72 -7.49
CA ILE A 276 -2.67 -9.08 -6.52
C ILE A 276 -3.08 -10.56 -6.68
N ARG A 277 -3.24 -11.04 -7.92
CA ARG A 277 -3.60 -12.44 -8.14
C ARG A 277 -2.50 -13.42 -7.73
N ASP A 278 -1.24 -13.04 -7.95
CA ASP A 278 -0.10 -13.88 -7.60
C ASP A 278 0.10 -14.01 -6.07
N HIS A 279 -0.33 -12.99 -5.30
CA HIS A 279 -0.12 -12.89 -3.84
C HIS A 279 -1.35 -12.31 -3.14
N VAL A 280 -2.52 -12.90 -3.38
CA VAL A 280 -3.80 -12.37 -2.89
C VAL A 280 -3.88 -12.34 -1.36
N GLU A 281 -3.18 -13.23 -0.67
CA GLU A 281 -3.11 -13.30 0.79
C GLU A 281 -2.40 -12.08 1.40
N ASP A 282 -1.52 -11.44 0.63
CA ASP A 282 -0.81 -10.23 1.05
C ASP A 282 -1.55 -8.93 0.68
N TRP A 283 -2.69 -9.05 -0.01
CA TRP A 283 -3.52 -7.90 -0.37
C TRP A 283 -4.54 -7.58 0.72
N HIS A 284 -4.30 -6.50 1.46
CA HIS A 284 -5.06 -6.13 2.66
C HIS A 284 -6.32 -5.31 2.34
N MET A 285 -7.06 -5.74 1.33
CA MET A 285 -8.27 -5.05 0.89
C MET A 285 -9.53 -5.59 1.59
N PHE A 286 -9.75 -5.14 2.82
CA PHE A 286 -10.91 -5.48 3.65
C PHE A 286 -12.13 -4.58 3.41
N GLN A 287 -12.10 -3.77 2.36
CA GLN A 287 -13.16 -2.84 1.98
C GLN A 287 -13.61 -3.09 0.54
N PRO A 288 -14.86 -2.72 0.17
CA PRO A 288 -15.34 -2.87 -1.20
C PRO A 288 -14.53 -2.00 -2.17
N ILE A 289 -14.08 -2.59 -3.27
CA ILE A 289 -13.42 -1.87 -4.36
C ILE A 289 -14.02 -2.19 -5.73
N PHE A 290 -14.79 -3.26 -5.83
CA PHE A 290 -15.50 -3.64 -7.05
C PHE A 290 -16.96 -3.21 -6.95
N ASP A 291 -17.50 -2.69 -8.05
CA ASP A 291 -18.89 -2.25 -8.10
C ASP A 291 -19.83 -3.46 -7.87
N GLY A 292 -20.76 -3.31 -6.92
CA GLY A 292 -21.74 -4.33 -6.58
C GLY A 292 -21.24 -5.52 -5.74
N VAL A 293 -19.93 -5.56 -5.37
CA VAL A 293 -19.34 -6.67 -4.57
C VAL A 293 -19.31 -6.29 -3.09
N ARG A 294 -20.30 -6.73 -2.33
CA ARG A 294 -20.44 -6.48 -0.89
C ARG A 294 -20.98 -7.69 -0.15
N PRO A 295 -20.60 -7.95 1.15
CA PRO A 295 -21.12 -9.04 1.97
C PRO A 295 -22.52 -8.76 2.46
#